data_705ce1f0fbcbae986cb110bb63fafca3
#
_entry.id   705ce1f0fbcbae986cb110bb63fafca3
#
_cell.length_a   1.000
_cell.length_b   1.000
_cell.length_c   1.000
_cell.angle_alpha   90.00
_cell.angle_beta   90.00
_cell.angle_gamma   90.00
#
_symmetry.space_group_name_H-M   'P 1'
#
loop_
_entity.id
_entity.type
_entity.pdbx_description
1 polymer ?
#
loop_
_entity_poly.entity_id
_entity_poly.type
_entity_poly.pdbx_seq_one_letter_code
_entity_poly.pdbx_strand_id
1 'polypeptide(L)' 'SVGVEAASLNGKIILCIHNKAPNLGLAETLRKTFESEGVAVLEAEDLD' A
#
# COMPACT_ATOMS: atom_id res chain seq x y z
N SER A 1 -4.85 -8.09 -9.57
CA SER A 1 -3.78 -8.55 -8.67
C SER A 1 -3.27 -7.40 -7.79
N VAL A 2 -2.81 -7.73 -6.62
CA VAL A 2 -2.26 -6.74 -5.70
C VAL A 2 -0.86 -7.16 -5.28
N GLY A 3 0.05 -6.20 -5.23
CA GLY A 3 1.40 -6.41 -4.73
C GLY A 3 1.69 -5.42 -3.62
N VAL A 4 2.33 -5.90 -2.58
CA VAL A 4 2.75 -5.04 -1.47
C VAL A 4 4.24 -5.24 -1.26
N GLU A 5 4.98 -4.14 -1.31
CA GLU A 5 6.41 -4.16 -1.08
C GLU A 5 6.73 -3.39 0.19
N ALA A 6 7.62 -3.92 0.99
CA ALA A 6 8.03 -3.30 2.23
C ALA A 6 9.46 -2.82 2.12
N ALA A 7 9.72 -1.64 2.65
CA ALA A 7 11.06 -1.08 2.76
C ALA A 7 11.25 -0.57 4.18
N SER A 8 12.50 -0.34 4.56
CA SER A 8 12.79 0.22 5.86
C SER A 8 13.47 1.58 5.68
N LEU A 9 12.98 2.57 6.40
CA LEU A 9 13.57 3.89 6.39
C LEU A 9 13.66 4.39 7.83
N ASN A 10 14.88 4.68 8.28
CA ASN A 10 15.14 5.14 9.65
C ASN A 10 14.51 4.23 10.70
N GLY A 11 14.60 2.91 10.47
CA GLY A 11 14.08 1.93 11.41
C GLY A 11 12.57 1.72 11.36
N LYS A 12 11.89 2.38 10.43
CA LYS A 12 10.45 2.22 10.26
C LYS A 12 10.14 1.47 8.97
N ILE A 13 9.11 0.65 9.04
CA ILE A 13 8.63 -0.06 7.86
C ILE A 13 7.72 0.87 7.08
N ILE A 14 7.98 0.97 5.77
CA ILE A 14 7.19 1.77 4.85
C ILE A 14 6.72 0.85 3.73
N LEU A 15 5.45 0.93 3.39
CA LEU A 15 4.88 0.07 2.36
C LEU A 15 4.64 0.83 1.07
N CYS A 16 4.78 0.12 -0.04
CA CYS A 16 4.32 0.56 -1.36
C CYS A 16 3.33 -0.47 -1.84
N ILE A 17 2.14 -0.03 -2.22
CA ILE A 17 1.04 -0.89 -2.60
C ILE A 17 0.70 -0.62 -4.05
N HIS A 18 0.73 -1.66 -4.87
CA HIS A 18 0.36 -1.56 -6.28
C HIS A 18 -0.77 -2.53 -6.54
N ASN A 19 -1.85 -2.04 -7.07
CA ASN A 19 -3.00 -2.86 -7.41
C ASN A 19 -3.36 -2.69 -8.87
N LYS A 20 -3.64 -3.79 -9.54
CA LYS A 20 -4.03 -3.77 -10.94
C LYS A 20 -5.45 -4.30 -11.09
N ALA A 21 -6.19 -3.72 -12.04
CA ALA A 21 -7.53 -4.16 -12.36
C ALA A 21 -7.65 -5.70 -12.33
N PRO A 22 -8.80 -6.25 -11.96
CA PRO A 22 -10.10 -5.57 -11.88
C PRO A 22 -10.44 -4.95 -10.52
N ASN A 23 -9.55 -4.99 -9.55
CA ASN A 23 -9.84 -4.59 -8.18
C ASN A 23 -9.55 -3.10 -7.93
N LEU A 24 -10.07 -2.22 -8.78
CA LEU A 24 -9.84 -0.79 -8.62
C LEU A 24 -10.35 -0.28 -7.27
N GLY A 25 -9.57 0.60 -6.65
CA GLY A 25 -9.89 1.12 -5.33
C GLY A 25 -9.25 0.33 -4.19
N LEU A 26 -8.74 -0.86 -4.47
CA LEU A 26 -8.17 -1.71 -3.43
C LEU A 26 -6.91 -1.11 -2.81
N ALA A 27 -6.08 -0.46 -3.61
CA ALA A 27 -4.84 0.13 -3.09
C ALA A 27 -5.15 1.18 -2.03
N GLU A 28 -6.13 2.05 -2.27
CA GLU A 28 -6.52 3.07 -1.31
C GLU A 28 -7.12 2.47 -0.05
N THR A 29 -7.93 1.43 -0.20
CA THR A 29 -8.52 0.72 0.93
C THR A 29 -7.41 0.09 1.80
N LEU A 30 -6.43 -0.54 1.16
CA LEU A 30 -5.32 -1.13 1.87
C LEU A 30 -4.46 -0.08 2.56
N ARG A 31 -4.24 1.06 1.89
CA ARG A 31 -3.49 2.16 2.51
C ARG A 31 -4.15 2.59 3.82
N LYS A 32 -5.45 2.80 3.79
CA LYS A 32 -6.18 3.21 4.99
C LYS A 32 -6.10 2.16 6.10
N THR A 33 -6.21 0.89 5.72
CA THR A 33 -6.13 -0.20 6.67
C THR A 33 -4.76 -0.26 7.34
N PHE A 34 -3.69 -0.19 6.55
CA PHE A 34 -2.34 -0.22 7.11
C PHE A 34 -2.05 1.01 7.97
N GLU A 35 -2.49 2.18 7.53
CA GLU A 35 -2.28 3.40 8.30
C GLU A 35 -3.02 3.36 9.64
N SER A 36 -4.21 2.75 9.66
CA SER A 36 -4.96 2.61 10.91
C SER A 36 -4.26 1.68 11.89
N GLU A 37 -3.41 0.79 11.39
CA GLU A 37 -2.61 -0.11 12.22
C GLU A 37 -1.23 0.48 12.55
N GLY A 38 -0.99 1.72 12.18
CA GLY A 38 0.25 2.40 12.51
C GLY A 38 1.39 2.14 11.52
N VAL A 39 1.08 1.58 10.36
CA VAL A 39 2.09 1.32 9.32
C VAL A 39 2.08 2.45 8.30
N ALA A 40 3.24 3.03 8.03
CA ALA A 40 3.35 4.09 7.04
C ALA A 40 3.24 3.51 5.62
N VAL A 41 2.49 4.20 4.77
CA VAL A 41 2.37 3.83 3.36
C VAL A 41 2.90 4.99 2.52
N LEU A 42 3.98 4.73 1.81
CA LEU A 42 4.59 5.74 0.94
C LEU A 42 3.77 5.95 -0.33
N GLU A 43 3.29 4.87 -0.88
CA GLU A 43 2.58 4.91 -2.15
C GLU A 43 1.50 3.84 -2.20
N ALA A 44 0.32 4.20 -2.68
CA ALA A 44 -0.74 3.24 -2.94
C ALA A 44 -1.34 3.63 -4.29
N GLU A 45 -1.25 2.73 -5.26
CA GLU A 45 -1.59 3.03 -6.65
C GLU A 45 -2.46 1.96 -7.27
N ASP A 46 -3.57 2.38 -7.88
CA ASP A 46 -4.41 1.50 -8.69
C ASP A 46 -4.05 1.71 -10.16
N LEU A 47 -3.70 0.63 -10.84
CA LEU A 47 -3.33 0.66 -12.25
C LEU A 47 -4.43 0.01 -13.08
N ASP A 48 -4.61 0.53 -14.27
CA ASP A 48 -5.59 -0.04 -15.21
C ASP A 48 -5.12 -1.37 -15.80
#